data_69d3e4603e04d14867039e59e666c9c7
#
_entry.id   69d3e4603e04d14867039e59e666c9c7
#
_cell.length_a   1.000
_cell.length_b   1.000
_cell.length_c   1.000
_cell.angle_alpha   90.00
_cell.angle_beta   90.00
_cell.angle_gamma   90.00
#
_symmetry.space_group_name_H-M   'P 1'
#
loop_
_entity.id
_entity.type
_entity.pdbx_description
1 polymer ?
#
loop_
_entity_poly.entity_id
_entity_poly.type
_entity_poly.pdbx_seq_one_letter_code
_entity_poly.pdbx_strand_id
1 'polypeptide(L)'
;YAKPHPSPLVESLAMAAVMPPAITYTPRLPEHLITSGALSLPQVEAITYAGQAHERLLPGTQGTVRQGAFIGDSPGVGKGRIISGVIADNFAQGRTKAVWLSKNASRQLVEQARRDWQQGGGGDPDDIFLVKTHAPIKAQHGILFMPYTTLRGRKGATDTSRLEQLTQWLGRDFDGVIAMDEAHVGGNGMVIQTGRGKSR
;
A
#
# COMPACT_ATOMS: atom_id res chain seq x y z
N TYR A 1 -21.24 -1.25 -14.41
CA TYR A 1 -20.88 -2.45 -13.66
C TYR A 1 -19.43 -2.82 -13.97
N ALA A 2 -18.65 -3.21 -12.93
CA ALA A 2 -17.29 -3.71 -13.12
C ALA A 2 -17.30 -5.02 -13.93
N LYS A 3 -16.28 -5.21 -14.76
CA LYS A 3 -16.15 -6.41 -15.59
C LYS A 3 -15.54 -7.57 -14.79
N PRO A 4 -15.82 -8.83 -15.17
CA PRO A 4 -15.15 -9.99 -14.60
C PRO A 4 -13.62 -9.88 -14.75
N HIS A 5 -12.89 -10.61 -13.92
CA HIS A 5 -11.43 -10.72 -14.09
C HIS A 5 -11.10 -11.41 -15.43
N PRO A 6 -10.08 -10.96 -16.19
CA PRO A 6 -9.76 -11.51 -17.51
C PRO A 6 -9.29 -12.96 -17.47
N SER A 7 -8.74 -13.41 -16.34
CA SER A 7 -8.37 -14.80 -16.11
C SER A 7 -9.36 -15.45 -15.14
N PRO A 8 -9.67 -16.76 -15.29
CA PRO A 8 -10.51 -17.45 -14.32
C PRO A 8 -9.83 -17.46 -12.96
N LEU A 9 -10.56 -16.98 -11.94
CA LEU A 9 -10.10 -17.03 -10.54
C LEU A 9 -10.77 -18.22 -9.87
N VAL A 10 -10.01 -18.93 -9.05
CA VAL A 10 -10.51 -20.04 -8.25
C VAL A 10 -10.49 -19.64 -6.78
N GLU A 11 -11.66 -19.71 -6.18
CA GLU A 11 -11.83 -19.51 -4.75
C GLU A 11 -11.67 -20.83 -4.00
N SER A 12 -10.99 -20.85 -2.88
CA SER A 12 -10.92 -22.05 -2.05
C SER A 12 -12.27 -22.29 -1.37
N LEU A 13 -12.62 -23.56 -1.15
CA LEU A 13 -13.87 -23.93 -0.48
C LEU A 13 -14.02 -23.26 0.90
N ALA A 14 -12.93 -23.09 1.61
CA ALA A 14 -12.93 -22.43 2.91
C ALA A 14 -13.28 -20.94 2.81
N MET A 15 -12.81 -20.26 1.77
CA MET A 15 -13.12 -18.84 1.54
C MET A 15 -14.52 -18.65 0.99
N ALA A 16 -14.96 -19.52 0.09
CA ALA A 16 -16.32 -19.51 -0.46
C ALA A 16 -17.42 -19.72 0.61
N ALA A 17 -17.07 -20.37 1.73
CA ALA A 17 -17.97 -20.58 2.85
C ALA A 17 -18.15 -19.34 3.76
N VAL A 18 -17.30 -18.33 3.62
CA VAL A 18 -17.35 -17.11 4.45
C VAL A 18 -18.19 -16.05 3.72
N MET A 19 -19.32 -15.69 4.33
CA MET A 19 -20.13 -14.59 3.82
C MET A 19 -19.39 -13.26 4.03
N PRO A 20 -19.12 -12.48 2.97
CA PRO A 20 -18.51 -11.17 3.11
C PRO A 20 -19.46 -10.22 3.88
N PRO A 21 -18.92 -9.24 4.60
CA PRO A 21 -19.76 -8.24 5.28
C PRO A 21 -20.54 -7.41 4.28
N ALA A 22 -21.67 -6.84 4.72
CA ALA A 22 -22.43 -5.91 3.88
C ALA A 22 -21.54 -4.71 3.47
N ILE A 23 -21.66 -4.31 2.20
CA ILE A 23 -20.95 -3.15 1.67
C ILE A 23 -21.61 -1.88 2.19
N THR A 24 -20.82 -1.04 2.86
CA THR A 24 -21.22 0.28 3.39
C THR A 24 -20.37 1.41 2.86
N TYR A 25 -19.42 1.13 2.00
CA TYR A 25 -18.46 2.07 1.45
C TYR A 25 -18.51 2.11 -0.09
N THR A 26 -18.37 3.31 -0.65
CA THR A 26 -18.25 3.50 -2.10
C THR A 26 -16.92 4.20 -2.39
N PRO A 27 -15.94 3.51 -3.02
CA PRO A 27 -14.66 4.11 -3.36
C PRO A 27 -14.83 5.29 -4.34
N ARG A 28 -14.06 6.35 -4.14
CA ARG A 28 -14.03 7.53 -5.03
C ARG A 28 -13.08 7.31 -6.20
N LEU A 29 -13.35 6.27 -6.98
CA LEU A 29 -12.57 5.94 -8.17
C LEU A 29 -13.14 6.64 -9.41
N PRO A 30 -12.29 7.02 -10.39
CA PRO A 30 -12.76 7.46 -11.69
C PRO A 30 -13.62 6.36 -12.34
N GLU A 31 -14.83 6.71 -12.77
CA GLU A 31 -15.81 5.77 -13.32
C GLU A 31 -15.26 4.97 -14.50
N HIS A 32 -14.42 5.59 -15.34
CA HIS A 32 -13.83 4.92 -16.50
C HIS A 32 -12.93 3.74 -16.11
N LEU A 33 -12.31 3.72 -14.94
CA LEU A 33 -11.49 2.58 -14.48
C LEU A 33 -12.35 1.33 -14.22
N ILE A 34 -13.59 1.54 -13.83
CA ILE A 34 -14.57 0.48 -13.56
C ILE A 34 -15.23 0.03 -14.85
N THR A 35 -15.76 0.97 -15.63
CA THR A 35 -16.54 0.67 -16.84
C THR A 35 -15.71 0.13 -17.99
N SER A 36 -14.46 0.55 -18.12
CA SER A 36 -13.53 -0.01 -19.12
C SER A 36 -13.07 -1.43 -18.77
N GLY A 37 -13.11 -1.80 -17.48
CA GLY A 37 -12.55 -3.05 -16.97
C GLY A 37 -11.03 -2.93 -16.65
N ALA A 38 -10.50 -1.72 -16.55
CA ALA A 38 -9.14 -1.48 -16.04
C ALA A 38 -9.00 -2.02 -14.62
N LEU A 39 -10.06 -1.89 -13.82
CA LEU A 39 -10.25 -2.61 -12.56
C LEU A 39 -11.35 -3.67 -12.76
N SER A 40 -11.03 -4.91 -12.50
CA SER A 40 -12.00 -6.02 -12.54
C SER A 40 -12.89 -6.03 -11.30
N LEU A 41 -14.00 -6.75 -11.36
CA LEU A 41 -14.94 -6.84 -10.24
C LEU A 41 -14.27 -7.24 -8.91
N PRO A 42 -13.46 -8.30 -8.81
CA PRO A 42 -12.81 -8.66 -7.54
C PRO A 42 -11.81 -7.59 -7.06
N GLN A 43 -11.17 -6.85 -7.98
CA GLN A 43 -10.30 -5.75 -7.60
C GLN A 43 -11.09 -4.57 -7.01
N VAL A 44 -12.22 -4.20 -7.63
CA VAL A 44 -13.11 -3.15 -7.10
C VAL A 44 -13.67 -3.55 -5.74
N GLU A 45 -14.05 -4.83 -5.58
CA GLU A 45 -14.54 -5.38 -4.33
C GLU A 45 -13.47 -5.28 -3.22
N ALA A 46 -12.24 -5.70 -3.49
CA ALA A 46 -11.11 -5.59 -2.55
C ALA A 46 -10.84 -4.13 -2.14
N ILE A 47 -10.88 -3.19 -3.09
CA ILE A 47 -10.73 -1.76 -2.83
C ILE A 47 -11.88 -1.25 -1.95
N THR A 48 -13.10 -1.69 -2.20
CA THR A 48 -14.29 -1.32 -1.43
C THR A 48 -14.16 -1.79 0.02
N TYR A 49 -13.80 -3.03 0.26
CA TYR A 49 -13.61 -3.54 1.62
C TYR A 49 -12.41 -2.92 2.33
N ALA A 50 -11.33 -2.60 1.61
CA ALA A 50 -10.22 -1.85 2.18
C ALA A 50 -10.66 -0.45 2.62
N GLY A 51 -11.39 0.27 1.80
CA GLY A 51 -11.95 1.58 2.14
C GLY A 51 -12.91 1.50 3.33
N GLN A 52 -13.80 0.51 3.33
CA GLN A 52 -14.72 0.27 4.45
C GLN A 52 -14.00 -0.04 5.77
N ALA A 53 -12.89 -0.77 5.73
CA ALA A 53 -12.05 -1.00 6.90
C ALA A 53 -11.38 0.30 7.37
N HIS A 54 -10.89 1.11 6.44
CA HIS A 54 -10.24 2.39 6.74
C HIS A 54 -11.18 3.43 7.36
N GLU A 55 -12.49 3.33 7.22
CA GLU A 55 -13.44 4.20 7.92
C GLU A 55 -13.58 3.87 9.40
N ARG A 56 -13.17 2.67 9.82
CA ARG A 56 -13.26 2.26 11.21
C ARG A 56 -12.05 2.74 12.01
N LEU A 57 -12.33 3.30 13.17
CA LEU A 57 -11.30 3.69 14.13
C LEU A 57 -11.13 2.58 15.16
N LEU A 58 -9.89 2.26 15.50
CA LEU A 58 -9.60 1.17 16.44
C LEU A 58 -10.01 1.55 17.85
N PRO A 59 -10.68 0.64 18.60
CA PRO A 59 -11.03 0.87 20.00
C PRO A 59 -9.78 1.13 20.85
N GLY A 60 -9.89 2.03 21.83
CA GLY A 60 -8.78 2.34 22.75
C GLY A 60 -7.72 3.29 22.19
N THR A 61 -7.85 3.75 20.94
CA THR A 61 -6.91 4.71 20.33
C THR A 61 -7.41 6.17 20.37
N GLN A 62 -8.44 6.43 21.17
CA GLN A 62 -9.12 7.74 21.23
C GLN A 62 -9.60 8.24 19.85
N GLY A 63 -9.91 7.33 18.93
CA GLY A 63 -10.34 7.66 17.58
C GLY A 63 -9.22 8.21 16.67
N THR A 64 -7.96 7.94 16.98
CA THR A 64 -6.82 8.47 16.21
C THR A 64 -6.21 7.48 15.22
N VAL A 65 -6.49 6.18 15.37
CA VAL A 65 -5.90 5.13 14.52
C VAL A 65 -6.97 4.42 13.71
N ARG A 66 -6.81 4.41 12.39
CA ARG A 66 -7.66 3.68 11.45
C ARG A 66 -7.34 2.19 11.43
N GLN A 67 -8.37 1.38 11.22
CA GLN A 67 -8.18 -0.03 10.95
C GLN A 67 -7.48 -0.22 9.60
N GLY A 68 -6.45 -1.06 9.55
CA GLY A 68 -5.83 -1.51 8.30
C GLY A 68 -6.66 -2.59 7.60
N ALA A 69 -6.36 -2.84 6.32
CA ALA A 69 -6.94 -3.94 5.56
C ALA A 69 -5.83 -4.92 5.13
N PHE A 70 -6.14 -6.21 5.19
CA PHE A 70 -5.27 -7.27 4.68
C PHE A 70 -5.88 -7.85 3.40
N ILE A 71 -5.10 -7.83 2.31
CA ILE A 71 -5.48 -8.39 1.03
C ILE A 71 -4.70 -9.69 0.84
N GLY A 72 -5.36 -10.81 1.11
CA GLY A 72 -4.77 -12.15 1.10
C GLY A 72 -4.89 -12.89 -0.22
N ASP A 73 -5.21 -12.22 -1.31
CA ASP A 73 -5.43 -12.82 -2.61
C ASP A 73 -4.21 -13.55 -3.16
N SER A 74 -4.45 -14.64 -3.86
CA SER A 74 -3.42 -15.42 -4.55
C SER A 74 -2.68 -14.59 -5.61
N PRO A 75 -1.49 -15.03 -6.05
CA PRO A 75 -0.82 -14.45 -7.20
C PRO A 75 -1.73 -14.43 -8.44
N GLY A 76 -1.66 -13.36 -9.23
CA GLY A 76 -2.43 -13.23 -10.48
C GLY A 76 -3.70 -12.39 -10.38
N VAL A 77 -4.24 -12.12 -9.21
CA VAL A 77 -5.42 -11.25 -9.03
C VAL A 77 -5.12 -9.78 -9.37
N GLY A 78 -3.84 -9.40 -9.43
CA GLY A 78 -3.42 -8.02 -9.71
C GLY A 78 -3.41 -7.13 -8.48
N LYS A 79 -2.77 -7.59 -7.40
CA LYS A 79 -2.63 -6.82 -6.15
C LYS A 79 -2.09 -5.40 -6.35
N GLY A 80 -1.17 -5.19 -7.30
CA GLY A 80 -0.66 -3.85 -7.63
C GLY A 80 -1.77 -2.89 -8.06
N ARG A 81 -2.75 -3.34 -8.83
CA ARG A 81 -3.93 -2.54 -9.20
C ARG A 81 -4.85 -2.28 -8.02
N ILE A 82 -4.99 -3.25 -7.10
CA ILE A 82 -5.77 -3.04 -5.86
C ILE A 82 -5.10 -1.96 -5.01
N ILE A 83 -3.78 -2.05 -4.79
CA ILE A 83 -3.00 -1.03 -4.07
C ILE A 83 -3.19 0.34 -4.73
N SER A 84 -3.07 0.41 -6.06
CA SER A 84 -3.27 1.63 -6.84
C SER A 84 -4.67 2.21 -6.66
N GLY A 85 -5.70 1.37 -6.71
CA GLY A 85 -7.07 1.80 -6.48
C GLY A 85 -7.33 2.32 -5.06
N VAL A 86 -6.75 1.68 -4.04
CA VAL A 86 -6.83 2.16 -2.65
C VAL A 86 -6.14 3.52 -2.50
N ILE A 87 -4.97 3.71 -3.14
CA ILE A 87 -4.26 5.00 -3.13
C ILE A 87 -5.08 6.07 -3.86
N ALA A 88 -5.64 5.74 -5.04
CA ALA A 88 -6.47 6.65 -5.82
C ALA A 88 -7.71 7.13 -5.05
N ASP A 89 -8.38 6.22 -4.37
CA ASP A 89 -9.51 6.54 -3.50
C ASP A 89 -9.12 7.52 -2.38
N ASN A 90 -7.94 7.33 -1.77
CA ASN A 90 -7.42 8.24 -0.77
C ASN A 90 -6.99 9.59 -1.36
N PHE A 91 -6.38 9.61 -2.54
CA PHE A 91 -6.01 10.85 -3.24
C PHE A 91 -7.25 11.67 -3.57
N ALA A 92 -8.34 11.03 -4.02
CA ALA A 92 -9.63 11.68 -4.27
C ALA A 92 -10.26 12.28 -3.00
N GLN A 93 -9.81 11.85 -1.82
CA GLN A 93 -10.21 12.39 -0.51
C GLN A 93 -9.24 13.46 0.01
N GLY A 94 -8.25 13.89 -0.79
CA GLY A 94 -7.26 14.89 -0.42
C GLY A 94 -6.04 14.35 0.34
N ARG A 95 -5.91 13.02 0.53
CA ARG A 95 -4.79 12.36 1.19
C ARG A 95 -3.70 12.03 0.19
N THR A 96 -3.00 13.04 -0.29
CA THR A 96 -2.14 12.99 -1.48
C THR A 96 -0.72 12.47 -1.25
N LYS A 97 -0.44 11.86 -0.11
CA LYS A 97 0.81 11.16 0.16
C LYS A 97 0.56 9.68 0.41
N ALA A 98 1.34 8.82 -0.23
CA ALA A 98 1.30 7.39 0.02
C ALA A 98 2.72 6.80 0.05
N VAL A 99 2.88 5.69 0.75
CA VAL A 99 4.10 4.89 0.78
C VAL A 99 3.77 3.50 0.24
N TRP A 100 4.55 3.04 -0.75
CA TRP A 100 4.44 1.69 -1.27
C TRP A 100 5.72 0.93 -0.93
N LEU A 101 5.63 0.08 0.08
CA LEU A 101 6.72 -0.78 0.51
C LEU A 101 6.72 -2.08 -0.29
N SER A 102 7.88 -2.50 -0.78
CA SER A 102 8.04 -3.75 -1.52
C SER A 102 9.32 -4.48 -1.10
N LYS A 103 9.49 -5.71 -1.54
CA LYS A 103 10.69 -6.52 -1.23
C LYS A 103 11.99 -5.89 -1.73
N ASN A 104 11.94 -5.23 -2.88
CA ASN A 104 13.05 -4.47 -3.46
C ASN A 104 12.53 -3.35 -4.36
N ALA A 105 13.43 -2.52 -4.87
CA ALA A 105 13.11 -1.44 -5.82
C ALA A 105 13.85 -1.66 -7.15
N SER A 106 13.79 -2.89 -7.70
CA SER A 106 14.32 -3.16 -9.03
C SER A 106 13.57 -2.32 -10.08
N ARG A 107 14.25 -1.98 -11.17
CA ARG A 107 13.63 -1.21 -12.26
C ARG A 107 12.33 -1.86 -12.74
N GLN A 108 12.31 -3.19 -12.86
CA GLN A 108 11.12 -3.93 -13.28
C GLN A 108 9.94 -3.74 -12.33
N LEU A 109 10.15 -3.83 -11.00
CA LEU A 109 9.07 -3.64 -10.01
C LEU A 109 8.55 -2.21 -9.98
N VAL A 110 9.45 -1.23 -10.10
CA VAL A 110 9.06 0.19 -10.16
C VAL A 110 8.23 0.47 -11.40
N GLU A 111 8.66 0.00 -12.57
CA GLU A 111 7.91 0.15 -13.82
C GLU A 111 6.58 -0.61 -13.79
N GLN A 112 6.51 -1.74 -13.11
CA GLN A 112 5.24 -2.44 -12.88
C GLN A 112 4.31 -1.62 -11.98
N ALA A 113 4.80 -1.10 -10.87
CA ALA A 113 4.01 -0.24 -9.98
C ALA A 113 3.49 1.01 -10.70
N ARG A 114 4.31 1.63 -11.54
CA ARG A 114 3.91 2.77 -12.39
C ARG A 114 2.79 2.41 -13.37
N ARG A 115 2.90 1.25 -14.04
CA ARG A 115 1.82 0.77 -14.91
C ARG A 115 0.54 0.47 -14.14
N ASP A 116 0.65 -0.18 -12.98
CA ASP A 116 -0.48 -0.48 -12.12
C ASP A 116 -1.14 0.80 -11.62
N TRP A 117 -0.35 1.83 -11.26
CA TRP A 117 -0.85 3.14 -10.87
C TRP A 117 -1.59 3.83 -12.01
N GLN A 118 -1.01 3.87 -13.20
CA GLN A 118 -1.64 4.47 -14.37
C GLN A 118 -2.93 3.75 -14.75
N GLN A 119 -2.94 2.42 -14.74
CA GLN A 119 -4.05 1.61 -15.22
C GLN A 119 -5.12 1.34 -14.15
N GLY A 120 -4.75 1.26 -12.89
CA GLY A 120 -5.65 0.92 -11.78
C GLY A 120 -5.97 2.09 -10.85
N GLY A 121 -5.14 3.12 -10.83
CA GLY A 121 -5.34 4.35 -10.04
C GLY A 121 -5.74 5.56 -10.90
N GLY A 122 -5.46 5.52 -12.20
CA GLY A 122 -5.74 6.63 -13.12
C GLY A 122 -4.78 7.81 -13.00
N GLY A 123 -3.66 7.65 -12.26
CA GLY A 123 -2.68 8.71 -12.02
C GLY A 123 -1.53 8.74 -13.04
N ASP A 124 -0.70 9.76 -12.92
CA ASP A 124 0.52 9.88 -13.71
C ASP A 124 1.58 8.87 -13.19
N PRO A 125 2.25 8.09 -14.05
CA PRO A 125 3.35 7.23 -13.64
C PRO A 125 4.45 7.94 -12.83
N ASP A 126 4.66 9.23 -13.04
CA ASP A 126 5.64 10.04 -12.34
C ASP A 126 5.22 10.43 -10.91
N ASP A 127 3.97 10.20 -10.52
CA ASP A 127 3.55 10.26 -9.12
C ASP A 127 4.31 9.24 -8.26
N ILE A 128 4.77 8.12 -8.87
CA ILE A 128 5.60 7.13 -8.19
C ILE A 128 7.07 7.53 -8.30
N PHE A 129 7.66 7.87 -7.18
CA PHE A 129 9.04 8.29 -7.08
C PHE A 129 9.85 7.46 -6.08
N LEU A 130 11.16 7.45 -6.31
CA LEU A 130 12.14 6.85 -5.42
C LEU A 130 13.06 7.93 -4.87
N VAL A 131 13.61 7.67 -3.69
CA VAL A 131 14.60 8.57 -3.10
C VAL A 131 15.90 7.81 -2.87
N LYS A 132 17.01 8.38 -3.33
CA LYS A 132 18.36 7.85 -3.07
C LYS A 132 18.60 7.74 -1.55
N THR A 133 19.36 6.74 -1.13
CA THR A 133 19.50 6.31 0.27
C THR A 133 19.76 7.42 1.28
N HIS A 134 20.46 8.49 0.87
CA HIS A 134 20.83 9.60 1.77
C HIS A 134 20.24 10.95 1.37
N ALA A 135 19.40 10.98 0.33
CA ALA A 135 18.77 12.23 -0.10
C ALA A 135 17.51 12.53 0.71
N PRO A 136 17.22 13.79 1.04
CA PRO A 136 15.97 14.18 1.67
C PRO A 136 14.79 13.96 0.72
N ILE A 137 13.61 13.66 1.27
CA ILE A 137 12.38 13.54 0.49
C ILE A 137 11.84 14.96 0.26
N LYS A 138 11.89 15.42 -1.00
CA LYS A 138 11.51 16.80 -1.37
C LYS A 138 10.11 16.91 -1.98
N ALA A 139 9.51 15.79 -2.40
CA ALA A 139 8.18 15.76 -3.00
C ALA A 139 7.14 16.30 -2.01
N GLN A 140 6.20 17.10 -2.49
CA GLN A 140 5.10 17.61 -1.67
C GLN A 140 3.94 16.61 -1.56
N HIS A 141 3.77 15.78 -2.57
CA HIS A 141 2.75 14.75 -2.70
C HIS A 141 3.29 13.58 -3.54
N GLY A 142 2.50 12.55 -3.71
CA GLY A 142 2.82 11.39 -4.55
C GLY A 142 3.02 10.11 -3.76
N ILE A 143 3.54 9.10 -4.44
CA ILE A 143 3.70 7.73 -3.95
C ILE A 143 5.19 7.42 -3.81
N LEU A 144 5.69 7.39 -2.59
CA LEU A 144 7.06 6.98 -2.33
C LEU A 144 7.16 5.46 -2.40
N PHE A 145 7.82 4.96 -3.46
CA PHE A 145 8.12 3.53 -3.60
C PHE A 145 9.48 3.22 -2.98
N MET A 146 9.51 2.24 -2.07
CA MET A 146 10.75 1.90 -1.39
C MET A 146 10.78 0.44 -0.89
N PRO A 147 11.97 -0.19 -0.84
CA PRO A 147 12.11 -1.52 -0.25
C PRO A 147 12.09 -1.49 1.28
N TYR A 148 11.59 -2.56 1.90
CA TYR A 148 11.61 -2.73 3.37
C TYR A 148 13.01 -2.56 3.98
N THR A 149 14.03 -3.01 3.25
CA THR A 149 15.43 -2.91 3.72
C THR A 149 15.88 -1.47 3.94
N THR A 150 15.31 -0.53 3.20
CA THR A 150 15.66 0.89 3.34
C THR A 150 15.20 1.46 4.68
N LEU A 151 14.09 0.96 5.25
CA LEU A 151 13.61 1.40 6.58
C LEU A 151 14.55 1.01 7.71
N ARG A 152 15.35 -0.06 7.53
CA ARG A 152 16.33 -0.54 8.52
C ARG A 152 17.65 0.20 8.44
N GLY A 153 17.86 1.06 7.45
CA GLY A 153 19.10 1.79 7.25
C GLY A 153 19.47 2.58 8.49
N ARG A 154 20.64 2.24 9.09
CA ARG A 154 21.22 3.02 10.17
C ARG A 154 21.66 4.37 9.63
N LYS A 155 21.78 5.35 10.52
CA LYS A 155 22.35 6.67 10.26
C LYS A 155 23.67 6.51 9.48
N GLY A 156 23.69 7.06 8.26
CA GLY A 156 24.93 7.21 7.49
C GLY A 156 25.60 8.53 7.86
N ALA A 157 26.27 9.16 6.91
CA ALA A 157 26.90 10.48 7.09
C ALA A 157 25.90 11.62 7.40
N THR A 158 24.60 11.38 7.27
CA THR A 158 23.53 12.29 7.70
C THR A 158 22.98 11.83 9.04
N ASP A 159 22.78 12.74 9.97
CA ASP A 159 22.29 12.47 11.34
C ASP A 159 20.90 11.84 11.44
N THR A 160 20.15 11.73 10.33
CA THR A 160 18.78 11.22 10.30
C THR A 160 18.67 9.86 9.61
N SER A 161 18.01 8.92 10.24
CA SER A 161 17.67 7.63 9.63
C SER A 161 16.62 7.79 8.52
N ARG A 162 16.50 6.80 7.63
CA ARG A 162 15.46 6.83 6.59
C ARG A 162 14.05 6.84 7.18
N LEU A 163 13.83 6.14 8.28
CA LEU A 163 12.55 6.15 8.98
C LEU A 163 12.21 7.54 9.51
N GLU A 164 13.16 8.26 10.10
CA GLU A 164 12.96 9.64 10.55
C GLU A 164 12.64 10.58 9.39
N GLN A 165 13.35 10.47 8.25
CA GLN A 165 13.05 11.26 7.05
C GLN A 165 11.64 10.95 6.48
N LEU A 166 11.24 9.68 6.49
CA LEU A 166 9.91 9.26 6.09
C LEU A 166 8.85 9.87 7.01
N THR A 167 9.04 9.76 8.33
CA THR A 167 8.12 10.31 9.33
C THR A 167 7.99 11.83 9.20
N GLN A 168 9.11 12.52 8.97
CA GLN A 168 9.11 13.98 8.74
C GLN A 168 8.37 14.35 7.44
N TRP A 169 8.58 13.59 6.36
CA TRP A 169 7.88 13.82 5.10
C TRP A 169 6.38 13.59 5.21
N LEU A 170 5.96 12.51 5.87
CA LEU A 170 4.56 12.21 6.10
C LEU A 170 3.89 13.28 6.96
N GLY A 171 4.57 13.74 8.00
CA GLY A 171 4.03 14.69 8.97
C GLY A 171 3.26 14.02 10.11
N ARG A 172 2.94 14.80 11.14
CA ARG A 172 2.23 14.29 12.34
C ARG A 172 0.77 13.90 12.06
N ASP A 173 0.14 14.64 11.15
CA ASP A 173 -1.28 14.47 10.81
C ASP A 173 -1.46 13.59 9.55
N PHE A 174 -0.50 12.71 9.29
CA PHE A 174 -0.57 11.82 8.15
C PHE A 174 -1.76 10.87 8.26
N ASP A 175 -2.66 10.95 7.30
CA ASP A 175 -3.86 10.14 7.18
C ASP A 175 -3.95 9.45 5.80
N GLY A 176 -2.81 9.24 5.15
CA GLY A 176 -2.72 8.60 3.84
C GLY A 176 -2.49 7.09 3.92
N VAL A 177 -2.05 6.51 2.80
CA VAL A 177 -1.88 5.06 2.65
C VAL A 177 -0.43 4.64 2.85
N ILE A 178 -0.22 3.59 3.65
CA ILE A 178 1.01 2.81 3.68
C ILE A 178 0.66 1.40 3.16
N ALA A 179 1.00 1.14 1.91
CA ALA A 179 0.81 -0.17 1.29
C ALA A 179 2.05 -1.04 1.55
N MET A 180 1.83 -2.22 2.08
CA MET A 180 2.87 -3.20 2.41
C MET A 180 2.75 -4.40 1.47
N ASP A 181 3.33 -4.29 0.27
CA ASP A 181 3.35 -5.38 -0.70
C ASP A 181 4.32 -6.49 -0.28
N GLU A 182 3.91 -7.76 -0.41
CA GLU A 182 4.66 -8.90 0.10
C GLU A 182 5.02 -8.74 1.59
N ALA A 183 4.05 -8.38 2.43
CA ALA A 183 4.22 -8.01 3.83
C ALA A 183 4.98 -9.06 4.67
N HIS A 184 4.96 -10.35 4.26
CA HIS A 184 5.71 -11.42 4.90
C HIS A 184 7.24 -11.18 4.88
N VAL A 185 7.75 -10.45 3.89
CA VAL A 185 9.18 -10.06 3.82
C VAL A 185 9.53 -9.03 4.89
N GLY A 186 8.58 -8.17 5.25
CA GLY A 186 8.73 -7.19 6.33
C GLY A 186 8.79 -7.81 7.73
N GLY A 187 8.05 -8.92 7.94
CA GLY A 187 7.95 -9.60 9.24
C GLY A 187 9.26 -10.20 9.76
N ASN A 188 10.16 -10.59 8.89
CA ASN A 188 11.48 -11.15 9.26
C ASN A 188 12.45 -10.10 9.86
N GLY A 189 12.04 -8.88 10.05
CA GLY A 189 12.85 -7.75 10.51
C GLY A 189 12.84 -7.47 12.00
N MET A 190 12.00 -8.12 12.76
CA MET A 190 11.86 -7.89 14.20
C MET A 190 12.51 -8.97 15.09
N VAL A 191 13.54 -9.65 14.64
CA VAL A 191 14.43 -10.34 15.58
C VAL A 191 15.32 -9.30 16.22
N ILE A 192 14.92 -8.81 17.39
CA ILE A 192 15.82 -8.09 18.31
C ILE A 192 16.89 -9.12 18.66
N GLN A 193 18.09 -9.02 18.09
CA GLN A 193 19.25 -9.70 18.61
C GLN A 193 19.57 -9.05 19.97
N THR A 194 19.00 -9.60 21.04
CA THR A 194 19.51 -9.39 22.38
C THR A 194 20.97 -9.84 22.38
N GLY A 195 21.85 -8.91 22.67
CA GLY A 195 23.29 -9.09 22.54
C GLY A 195 23.78 -10.36 23.23
N ARG A 196 24.54 -11.17 22.51
CA ARG A 196 25.41 -12.19 23.10
C ARG A 196 26.43 -11.48 24.00
N GLY A 197 26.24 -11.59 25.30
CA GLY A 197 27.29 -11.30 26.24
C GLY A 197 28.50 -12.17 25.90
N LYS A 198 29.64 -11.53 25.63
CA LYS A 198 30.93 -12.22 25.65
C LYS A 198 31.19 -12.61 27.09
N SER A 199 31.03 -13.89 27.42
CA SER A 199 31.69 -14.44 28.62
C SER A 199 33.18 -14.50 28.37
N ARG A 200 33.95 -13.92 29.29
CA ARG A 200 35.39 -14.13 29.42
C ARG A 200 35.66 -15.53 29.96
#